data_0f1f1b596b93a7495ed7419f9738008f
#
_entry.id   0f1f1b596b93a7495ed7419f9738008f
#
_cell.length_a   1.000
_cell.length_b   1.000
_cell.length_c   1.000
_cell.angle_alpha   90.00
_cell.angle_beta   90.00
_cell.angle_gamma   90.00
#
_symmetry.space_group_name_H-M   'P 1'
#
loop_
_entity.id
_entity.type
_entity.pdbx_description
1 polymer ?
#
loop_
_entity_poly.entity_id
_entity_poly.type
_entity_poly.pdbx_seq_one_letter_code
_entity_poly.pdbx_strand_id
1 'polypeptide(L)'
;MHKILMVILFSSSICTTVSTWAGKDDHIIIQEAASNQVKVAEVKHLKDETAVTLKGTLLKHLNEDYYEFSDGTGGILLDIDDDLWKASHIKAGDKVQVIGEVDTHRYKPTDIEVVKIEKMMD
;
A
#
# COMPACT_ATOMS: atom_id res chain seq x y z
N MET A 1 -33.56 39.07 -28.41
CA MET A 1 -33.15 38.77 -28.17
C MET A 1 -32.32 38.06 -27.93
N HIS A 2 -31.92 37.92 -27.89
CA HIS A 2 -31.19 37.43 -27.62
C HIS A 2 -30.55 36.65 -27.19
N LYS A 3 -30.11 36.29 -27.09
CA LYS A 3 -29.61 35.69 -26.72
C LYS A 3 -28.81 35.04 -26.36
N ILE A 4 -28.34 34.62 -26.21
CA ILE A 4 -27.66 34.11 -25.85
C ILE A 4 -26.98 33.41 -25.54
N LEU A 5 -26.52 33.13 -25.54
CA LEU A 5 -25.92 32.54 -25.19
C LEU A 5 -25.22 31.87 -24.81
N MET A 6 -24.81 31.62 -24.61
CA MET A 6 -24.19 31.05 -24.21
C MET A 6 -23.53 30.32 -23.94
N VAL A 7 -23.02 29.90 -23.87
CA VAL A 7 -22.40 29.26 -23.65
C VAL A 7 -21.75 28.55 -23.17
N ILE A 8 -21.27 28.21 -23.07
CA ILE A 8 -20.66 27.62 -22.59
C ILE A 8 -19.97 26.92 -22.31
N LEU A 9 -19.47 26.59 -22.33
CA LEU A 9 -18.82 26.02 -22.06
C LEU A 9 -18.18 25.41 -21.62
N PHE A 10 -17.71 25.14 -21.46
CA PHE A 10 -17.02 24.60 -21.06
C PHE A 10 -16.45 23.88 -20.74
N SER A 11 -16.00 23.53 -20.75
CA SER A 11 -15.47 22.94 -20.46
C SER A 11 -14.86 22.28 -20.06
N SER A 12 -14.40 22.02 -19.91
CA SER A 12 -13.83 21.48 -19.42
C SER A 12 -13.17 20.66 -19.24
N SER A 13 -12.65 20.28 -19.30
CA SER A 13 -12.06 19.58 -19.10
C SER A 13 -11.33 19.04 -18.76
N ILE A 14 -10.86 18.69 -18.56
CA ILE A 14 -10.21 18.22 -18.14
C ILE A 14 -9.53 17.45 -17.97
N CYS A 15 -8.94 17.04 -18.04
CA CYS A 15 -8.31 16.36 -17.85
C CYS A 15 -7.60 15.81 -17.50
N THR A 16 -7.14 15.47 -17.36
CA THR A 16 -6.53 14.99 -16.87
C THR A 16 -5.73 14.21 -16.95
N THR A 17 -5.15 13.76 -17.14
CA THR A 17 -4.41 13.16 -17.18
C THR A 17 -3.74 12.44 -16.86
N VAL A 18 -3.30 12.08 -16.66
CA VAL A 18 -2.70 11.53 -16.17
C VAL A 18 -1.92 10.60 -16.33
N SER A 19 -1.20 10.28 -16.26
CA SER A 19 -0.32 9.57 -16.32
C SER A 19 -0.36 8.41 -16.09
N THR A 20 -0.32 8.02 -15.82
CA THR A 20 -0.55 7.05 -15.56
C THR A 20 0.18 5.97 -15.80
N TRP A 21 1.09 5.84 -16.11
CA TRP A 21 1.76 4.79 -16.22
C TRP A 21 2.35 4.28 -15.10
N ALA A 22 2.41 4.92 -14.22
CA ALA A 22 2.98 4.40 -13.13
C ALA A 22 2.05 3.81 -12.29
N GLY A 23 1.96 3.11 -11.54
CA GLY A 23 0.97 2.58 -10.69
C GLY A 23 0.26 3.65 -9.89
N LYS A 24 -0.55 3.26 -8.97
CA LYS A 24 -1.31 4.18 -8.14
C LYS A 24 -0.38 4.96 -7.24
N ASP A 25 -0.73 6.20 -6.96
CA ASP A 25 0.07 6.91 -6.00
C ASP A 25 -0.30 6.47 -4.59
N ASP A 26 0.51 6.85 -3.63
CA ASP A 26 0.38 6.36 -2.26
C ASP A 26 -0.95 6.73 -1.63
N HIS A 27 -1.49 7.90 -1.96
CA HIS A 27 -2.77 8.32 -1.38
C HIS A 27 -3.91 7.38 -1.79
N ILE A 28 -3.90 6.96 -3.04
CA ILE A 28 -4.91 6.05 -3.54
C ILE A 28 -4.76 4.69 -2.88
N ILE A 29 -3.53 4.22 -2.74
CA ILE A 29 -3.27 2.94 -2.09
C ILE A 29 -3.77 2.98 -0.65
N ILE A 30 -3.48 4.04 0.08
CA ILE A 30 -3.89 4.17 1.46
C ILE A 30 -5.42 4.18 1.58
N GLN A 31 -6.10 4.89 0.67
CA GLN A 31 -7.56 4.93 0.69
C GLN A 31 -8.17 3.56 0.43
N GLU A 32 -7.67 2.85 -0.58
CA GLU A 32 -8.20 1.53 -0.90
C GLU A 32 -7.91 0.54 0.21
N ALA A 33 -6.71 0.60 0.77
CA ALA A 33 -6.31 -0.32 1.82
C ALA A 33 -7.14 -0.13 3.09
N ALA A 34 -7.62 1.08 3.34
CA ALA A 34 -8.38 1.37 4.56
C ALA A 34 -9.63 0.51 4.67
N SER A 35 -10.23 0.15 3.54
CA SER A 35 -11.41 -0.70 3.54
C SER A 35 -11.09 -2.15 3.21
N ASN A 36 -9.82 -2.52 3.21
CA ASN A 36 -9.41 -3.86 2.83
C ASN A 36 -8.42 -4.44 3.84
N GLN A 37 -8.90 -4.63 5.08
CA GLN A 37 -8.09 -5.25 6.11
C GLN A 37 -8.12 -6.74 5.93
N VAL A 38 -6.96 -7.35 5.81
CA VAL A 38 -6.85 -8.79 5.53
C VAL A 38 -5.85 -9.43 6.47
N LYS A 39 -5.85 -10.75 6.48
CA LYS A 39 -4.86 -11.54 7.20
C LYS A 39 -3.78 -12.01 6.24
N VAL A 40 -2.58 -12.27 6.78
CA VAL A 40 -1.49 -12.76 5.94
C VAL A 40 -1.92 -14.02 5.18
N ALA A 41 -2.66 -14.91 5.84
CA ALA A 41 -3.11 -16.15 5.21
C ALA A 41 -3.99 -15.92 3.97
N GLU A 42 -4.62 -14.74 3.88
CA GLU A 42 -5.49 -14.41 2.75
C GLU A 42 -4.74 -13.80 1.58
N VAL A 43 -3.55 -13.27 1.83
CA VAL A 43 -2.82 -12.50 0.80
C VAL A 43 -2.56 -13.32 -0.45
N LYS A 44 -2.28 -14.60 -0.30
CA LYS A 44 -1.96 -15.44 -1.46
C LYS A 44 -3.13 -15.59 -2.42
N HIS A 45 -4.33 -15.26 -2.00
CA HIS A 45 -5.52 -15.35 -2.85
C HIS A 45 -5.86 -14.02 -3.52
N LEU A 46 -5.08 -12.99 -3.25
CA LEU A 46 -5.34 -11.66 -3.79
C LEU A 46 -4.54 -11.41 -5.05
N LYS A 47 -5.07 -10.55 -5.89
CA LYS A 47 -4.38 -10.20 -7.13
C LYS A 47 -3.20 -9.31 -6.85
N ASP A 48 -2.23 -9.37 -7.75
CA ASP A 48 -1.12 -8.45 -7.74
C ASP A 48 -1.63 -7.02 -7.67
N GLU A 49 -0.94 -6.18 -6.91
CA GLU A 49 -1.25 -4.75 -6.76
C GLU A 49 -2.54 -4.46 -5.99
N THR A 50 -3.09 -5.44 -5.28
CA THR A 50 -4.22 -5.19 -4.39
C THR A 50 -3.75 -4.42 -3.17
N ALA A 51 -4.41 -3.30 -2.86
CA ALA A 51 -4.08 -2.51 -1.68
C ALA A 51 -4.66 -3.17 -0.44
N VAL A 52 -3.84 -3.33 0.59
CA VAL A 52 -4.25 -4.04 1.80
C VAL A 52 -3.74 -3.36 3.05
N THR A 53 -4.43 -3.60 4.16
CA THR A 53 -3.99 -3.24 5.50
C THR A 53 -3.80 -4.53 6.29
N LEU A 54 -2.61 -4.67 6.89
CA LEU A 54 -2.28 -5.82 7.72
C LEU A 54 -1.88 -5.34 9.10
N LYS A 55 -2.25 -6.09 10.12
CA LYS A 55 -1.87 -5.79 11.50
C LYS A 55 -1.17 -6.99 12.09
N GLY A 56 0.00 -6.78 12.64
CA GLY A 56 0.76 -7.88 13.20
C GLY A 56 2.05 -7.42 13.80
N THR A 57 3.03 -8.32 13.84
CA THR A 57 4.30 -8.07 14.47
C THR A 57 5.42 -8.05 13.44
N LEU A 58 6.26 -7.03 13.53
CA LEU A 58 7.46 -7.00 12.72
C LEU A 58 8.50 -7.87 13.43
N LEU A 59 8.96 -8.92 12.75
CA LEU A 59 9.83 -9.90 13.38
C LEU A 59 11.29 -9.52 13.30
N LYS A 60 11.77 -9.25 12.10
CA LYS A 60 13.18 -8.87 11.95
C LYS A 60 13.46 -8.37 10.54
N HIS A 61 14.55 -7.65 10.42
CA HIS A 61 15.10 -7.23 9.14
C HIS A 61 15.91 -8.39 8.57
N LEU A 62 15.69 -8.72 7.31
CA LEU A 62 16.45 -9.78 6.68
C LEU A 62 17.64 -9.22 5.91
N ASN A 63 17.38 -8.56 4.80
CA ASN A 63 18.44 -7.90 4.04
C ASN A 63 17.81 -6.85 3.14
N GLU A 64 18.62 -5.90 2.72
CA GLU A 64 18.14 -4.81 1.87
C GLU A 64 16.87 -4.21 2.46
N ASP A 65 15.79 -4.19 1.68
CA ASP A 65 14.54 -3.60 2.12
C ASP A 65 13.53 -4.62 2.64
N TYR A 66 13.96 -5.86 2.88
CA TYR A 66 13.03 -6.93 3.25
C TYR A 66 13.01 -7.19 4.74
N TYR A 67 11.81 -7.27 5.28
CA TYR A 67 11.54 -7.49 6.70
C TYR A 67 10.53 -8.60 6.86
N GLU A 68 10.70 -9.43 7.87
CA GLU A 68 9.74 -10.49 8.19
C GLU A 68 8.62 -9.95 9.05
N PHE A 69 7.40 -10.36 8.73
CA PHE A 69 6.20 -9.91 9.41
C PHE A 69 5.25 -11.10 9.58
N SER A 70 4.55 -11.14 10.70
CA SER A 70 3.57 -12.19 10.95
C SER A 70 2.39 -11.62 11.73
N ASP A 71 1.19 -12.13 11.43
CA ASP A 71 0.00 -11.74 12.17
C ASP A 71 -0.62 -12.93 12.91
N GLY A 72 0.12 -14.03 13.02
CA GLY A 72 -0.39 -15.21 13.66
C GLY A 72 -1.09 -16.18 12.72
N THR A 73 -1.55 -15.70 11.57
CA THR A 73 -2.14 -16.59 10.55
C THR A 73 -1.11 -17.07 9.56
N GLY A 74 0.02 -16.38 9.49
CA GLY A 74 1.11 -16.70 8.60
C GLY A 74 2.14 -15.60 8.61
N GLY A 75 3.25 -15.84 7.90
CA GLY A 75 4.31 -14.87 7.76
C GLY A 75 4.42 -14.41 6.32
N ILE A 76 4.92 -13.20 6.15
CA ILE A 76 5.11 -12.64 4.81
C ILE A 76 6.26 -11.63 4.88
N LEU A 77 6.90 -11.40 3.75
CA LEU A 77 7.93 -10.38 3.68
C LEU A 77 7.32 -9.03 3.38
N LEU A 78 7.88 -8.02 3.98
CA LEU A 78 7.54 -6.63 3.68
C LEU A 78 8.73 -5.99 2.99
N ASP A 79 8.45 -5.28 1.92
CA ASP A 79 9.45 -4.47 1.22
C ASP A 79 9.25 -3.03 1.70
N ILE A 80 10.18 -2.56 2.53
CA ILE A 80 10.08 -1.23 3.16
C ILE A 80 11.29 -0.41 2.77
N ASP A 81 11.07 0.69 2.08
CA ASP A 81 12.16 1.60 1.73
C ASP A 81 12.89 2.07 2.97
N ASP A 82 14.19 2.28 2.83
CA ASP A 82 15.02 2.70 3.93
C ASP A 82 14.53 4.00 4.57
N ASP A 83 14.11 4.96 3.76
CA ASP A 83 13.60 6.22 4.29
C ASP A 83 12.34 6.02 5.10
N LEU A 84 11.44 5.19 4.61
CA LEU A 84 10.21 4.88 5.32
C LEU A 84 10.50 4.15 6.62
N TRP A 85 11.42 3.21 6.56
CA TRP A 85 11.83 2.47 7.76
C TRP A 85 12.38 3.40 8.83
N LYS A 86 13.30 4.27 8.45
CA LYS A 86 13.92 5.18 9.40
C LYS A 86 12.91 6.13 10.03
N ALA A 87 11.99 6.62 9.22
CA ALA A 87 10.98 7.56 9.72
C ALA A 87 9.98 6.91 10.66
N SER A 88 9.81 5.60 10.57
CA SER A 88 8.81 4.88 11.36
C SER A 88 9.19 4.68 12.81
N HIS A 89 10.49 4.66 13.11
CA HIS A 89 11.02 4.36 14.44
C HIS A 89 10.56 2.99 14.97
N ILE A 90 10.32 2.05 14.08
CA ILE A 90 9.89 0.71 14.42
C ILE A 90 11.10 -0.19 14.58
N LYS A 91 11.00 -1.16 15.45
CA LYS A 91 12.06 -2.14 15.65
C LYS A 91 11.48 -3.54 15.75
N ALA A 92 12.36 -4.52 15.67
CA ALA A 92 11.95 -5.91 15.75
C ALA A 92 11.16 -6.16 17.03
N GLY A 93 10.06 -6.87 16.90
CA GLY A 93 9.17 -7.18 17.99
C GLY A 93 8.00 -6.23 18.15
N ASP A 94 8.03 -5.10 17.47
CA ASP A 94 6.94 -4.13 17.57
C ASP A 94 5.69 -4.61 16.83
N LYS A 95 4.55 -4.30 17.40
CA LYS A 95 3.27 -4.50 16.71
C LYS A 95 3.02 -3.31 15.82
N VAL A 96 2.66 -3.60 14.58
CA VAL A 96 2.57 -2.57 13.55
C VAL A 96 1.33 -2.75 12.69
N GLN A 97 0.91 -1.66 12.10
CA GLN A 97 -0.07 -1.67 11.04
C GLN A 97 0.64 -1.32 9.74
N VAL A 98 0.46 -2.15 8.74
CA VAL A 98 1.13 -2.03 7.46
C VAL A 98 0.11 -1.75 6.39
N ILE A 99 0.38 -0.76 5.56
CA ILE A 99 -0.44 -0.45 4.40
C ILE A 99 0.44 -0.56 3.18
N GLY A 100 -0.01 -1.31 2.20
CA GLY A 100 0.77 -1.48 0.99
C GLY A 100 0.01 -2.25 -0.07
N GLU A 101 0.74 -2.70 -1.05
CA GLU A 101 0.18 -3.46 -2.16
C GLU A 101 0.77 -4.85 -2.20
N VAL A 102 -0.06 -5.81 -2.58
CA VAL A 102 0.39 -7.17 -2.82
C VAL A 102 1.30 -7.15 -4.04
N ASP A 103 2.48 -7.71 -3.89
CA ASP A 103 3.47 -7.76 -4.97
C ASP A 103 3.81 -9.21 -5.25
N THR A 104 3.29 -9.74 -6.34
CA THR A 104 3.52 -11.14 -6.71
C THR A 104 4.70 -11.23 -7.65
N HIS A 105 5.42 -12.34 -7.53
CA HIS A 105 6.61 -12.57 -8.33
C HIS A 105 6.54 -13.94 -8.96
N ARG A 106 7.25 -14.11 -10.07
CA ARG A 106 7.26 -15.39 -10.76
C ARG A 106 8.14 -16.42 -10.05
N TYR A 107 9.27 -15.97 -9.49
CA TYR A 107 10.26 -16.89 -8.96
C TYR A 107 10.63 -16.68 -7.51
N LYS A 108 9.86 -15.89 -6.80
CA LYS A 108 10.07 -15.71 -5.36
C LYS A 108 8.74 -15.46 -4.71
N PRO A 109 8.67 -15.59 -3.37
CA PRO A 109 7.39 -15.46 -2.67
C PRO A 109 6.77 -14.08 -2.85
N THR A 110 5.44 -14.05 -2.75
CA THR A 110 4.69 -12.80 -2.71
C THR A 110 5.11 -12.00 -1.49
N ASP A 111 5.27 -10.70 -1.66
CA ASP A 111 5.53 -9.81 -0.54
C ASP A 111 4.58 -8.63 -0.61
N ILE A 112 4.71 -7.73 0.38
CA ILE A 112 3.91 -6.51 0.41
C ILE A 112 4.86 -5.34 0.17
N GLU A 113 4.56 -4.55 -0.83
CA GLU A 113 5.29 -3.32 -1.06
C GLU A 113 4.65 -2.26 -0.18
N VAL A 114 5.35 -1.87 0.88
CA VAL A 114 4.79 -1.04 1.93
C VAL A 114 4.85 0.43 1.56
N VAL A 115 3.73 1.13 1.70
CA VAL A 115 3.70 2.58 1.50
C VAL A 115 3.53 3.32 2.80
N LYS A 116 3.06 2.65 3.85
CA LYS A 116 2.90 3.27 5.16
C LYS A 116 3.00 2.19 6.23
N ILE A 117 3.71 2.49 7.29
CA ILE A 117 3.81 1.58 8.42
C ILE A 117 3.79 2.39 9.70
N GLU A 118 3.03 1.93 10.68
CA GLU A 118 2.87 2.62 11.93
C GLU A 118 2.93 1.65 13.09
N LYS A 119 3.58 2.08 14.15
CA LYS A 119 3.60 1.29 15.37
C LYS A 119 2.23 1.35 16.03
N MET A 120 1.73 0.21 16.45
CA MET A 120 0.44 0.15 17.12
C MET A 120 0.65 0.29 18.61
N MET A 121 -0.22 1.08 19.22
CA MET A 121 -0.22 1.21 20.66
C MET A 121 -1.03 0.09 21.28
N ASP A 122 -0.56 -0.42 22.37
CA ASP A 122 -1.29 -1.47 23.08
C ASP A 122 -2.41 -0.88 23.94
#